data_2c98af8b84dafac93085cd7e15ab051c
#
_entry.id   2c98af8b84dafac93085cd7e15ab051c
#
_cell.length_a   1.000
_cell.length_b   1.000
_cell.length_c   1.000
_cell.angle_alpha   90.00
_cell.angle_beta   90.00
_cell.angle_gamma   90.00
#
_symmetry.space_group_name_H-M   'P 1'
#
loop_
_entity.id
_entity.type
_entity.pdbx_description
1 polymer ?
#
loop_
_entity_poly.entity_id
_entity_poly.type
_entity_poly.pdbx_seq_one_letter_code
_entity_poly.pdbx_strand_id
1 'polypeptide(L)'
;MLGEAGTSNNSIAVIGAGVIGLAIGLKLQQQGHQVTIFDPNGVGSGCSKGNAGHIATEQVFPLSTPSLIPQLPKMLLSSESPVSIRWQDLPKTVGWMIRFLLNATPSASKASTRAIKTLNEQSVKSWFELLESIGQSTLIKMDGSLLTFESKRLFAQYQRTLAELMNQGVNYEIWTQSQIRGRLPEISENVQVGVFFPDTGHTVDPYAICLELSRAFEKLGGRIELKEVDALRKNGGLLADALRYRFDQIVVAAGVYSKTLVKQLTGINVPIQAERGYHLMMDDKHKSLPFPVSSADRKFIMTPMRGGLRLAGTVEYADVKSPPNMARAAMLYQQGNAMFQSGLNASKQKETWMGNRPSTSDSLPIIDRICDGKILLAFGHQHLGLTQAAITADLISELIAESVPSVNLAPFTLHRFA
;
A
#
# COMPACT_ATOMS: atom_id res chain seq x y z
N MET A 1 -24.97 -35.65 -13.00
CA MET A 1 -24.45 -34.67 -13.97
C MET A 1 -24.37 -33.33 -13.24
N LEU A 2 -23.22 -33.04 -12.66
CA LEU A 2 -22.91 -31.72 -12.10
C LEU A 2 -22.54 -30.84 -13.29
N GLY A 3 -23.38 -29.84 -13.61
CA GLY A 3 -23.12 -28.92 -14.69
C GLY A 3 -21.82 -28.15 -14.42
N GLU A 4 -20.85 -28.25 -15.32
CA GLU A 4 -19.73 -27.31 -15.39
C GLU A 4 -20.32 -25.90 -15.47
N ALA A 5 -20.09 -25.09 -14.45
CA ALA A 5 -20.35 -23.66 -14.51
C ALA A 5 -19.43 -23.11 -15.61
N GLY A 6 -19.99 -22.90 -16.80
CA GLY A 6 -19.26 -22.33 -17.92
C GLY A 6 -18.72 -20.99 -17.51
N THR A 7 -17.39 -20.87 -17.41
CA THR A 7 -16.71 -19.59 -17.21
C THR A 7 -17.04 -18.71 -18.41
N SER A 8 -17.93 -17.73 -18.21
CA SER A 8 -18.24 -16.76 -19.26
C SER A 8 -16.94 -15.98 -19.54
N ASN A 9 -16.46 -16.08 -20.79
CA ASN A 9 -15.26 -15.39 -21.26
C ASN A 9 -15.57 -13.91 -21.46
N ASN A 10 -15.60 -13.13 -20.35
CA ASN A 10 -15.93 -11.72 -20.36
C ASN A 10 -14.76 -10.87 -20.87
N SER A 11 -15.09 -9.81 -21.60
CA SER A 11 -14.16 -8.72 -21.89
C SER A 11 -14.10 -7.76 -20.71
N ILE A 12 -12.91 -7.58 -20.12
CA ILE A 12 -12.74 -6.79 -18.90
C ILE A 12 -11.68 -5.71 -19.09
N ALA A 13 -12.02 -4.45 -18.76
CA ALA A 13 -11.05 -3.39 -18.65
C ALA A 13 -10.59 -3.24 -17.19
N VAL A 14 -9.28 -3.09 -16.96
CA VAL A 14 -8.71 -2.70 -15.68
C VAL A 14 -8.06 -1.32 -15.82
N ILE A 15 -8.45 -0.36 -14.99
CA ILE A 15 -7.92 1.01 -15.04
C ILE A 15 -6.85 1.18 -13.97
N GLY A 16 -5.60 1.32 -14.40
CA GLY A 16 -4.40 1.41 -13.57
C GLY A 16 -3.53 0.15 -13.65
N ALA A 17 -2.26 0.31 -14.06
CA ALA A 17 -1.23 -0.73 -14.10
C ALA A 17 -0.31 -0.69 -12.85
N GLY A 18 -0.83 -0.25 -11.71
CA GLY A 18 -0.19 -0.42 -10.40
C GLY A 18 -0.27 -1.88 -9.93
N VAL A 19 0.36 -2.19 -8.79
CA VAL A 19 0.41 -3.56 -8.25
C VAL A 19 -0.99 -4.17 -8.06
N ILE A 20 -2.01 -3.37 -7.69
CA ILE A 20 -3.40 -3.82 -7.54
C ILE A 20 -3.97 -4.21 -8.91
N GLY A 21 -3.92 -3.32 -9.90
CA GLY A 21 -4.49 -3.58 -11.21
C GLY A 21 -3.79 -4.71 -11.96
N LEU A 22 -2.46 -4.85 -11.80
CA LEU A 22 -1.70 -5.95 -12.39
C LEU A 22 -2.03 -7.31 -11.75
N ALA A 23 -2.17 -7.36 -10.42
CA ALA A 23 -2.58 -8.59 -9.73
C ALA A 23 -3.99 -9.02 -10.16
N ILE A 24 -4.94 -8.07 -10.24
CA ILE A 24 -6.31 -8.31 -10.74
C ILE A 24 -6.27 -8.77 -12.19
N GLY A 25 -5.58 -8.04 -13.06
CA GLY A 25 -5.49 -8.36 -14.48
C GLY A 25 -4.94 -9.75 -14.73
N LEU A 26 -3.86 -10.11 -14.05
CA LEU A 26 -3.27 -11.45 -14.15
C LEU A 26 -4.24 -12.54 -13.66
N LYS A 27 -4.84 -12.36 -12.49
CA LYS A 27 -5.80 -13.34 -11.91
C LYS A 27 -6.98 -13.58 -12.86
N LEU A 28 -7.56 -12.53 -13.40
CA LEU A 28 -8.68 -12.64 -14.35
C LEU A 28 -8.27 -13.26 -15.70
N GLN A 29 -7.07 -12.92 -16.19
CA GLN A 29 -6.56 -13.52 -17.42
C GLN A 29 -6.30 -15.03 -17.25
N GLN A 30 -5.81 -15.45 -16.07
CA GLN A 30 -5.64 -16.88 -15.74
C GLN A 30 -6.97 -17.65 -15.69
N GLN A 31 -8.07 -16.96 -15.41
CA GLN A 31 -9.42 -17.52 -15.40
C GLN A 31 -10.09 -17.55 -16.79
N GLY A 32 -9.36 -17.13 -17.84
CA GLY A 32 -9.83 -17.17 -19.22
C GLY A 32 -10.59 -15.92 -19.68
N HIS A 33 -10.67 -14.85 -18.89
CA HIS A 33 -11.23 -13.58 -19.32
C HIS A 33 -10.31 -12.87 -20.33
N GLN A 34 -10.88 -12.02 -21.18
CA GLN A 34 -10.12 -11.15 -22.09
C GLN A 34 -9.86 -9.80 -21.41
N VAL A 35 -8.67 -9.62 -20.85
CA VAL A 35 -8.37 -8.45 -20.04
C VAL A 35 -7.51 -7.43 -20.78
N THR A 36 -7.90 -6.15 -20.69
CA THR A 36 -7.11 -5.00 -21.16
C THR A 36 -6.88 -4.05 -19.98
N ILE A 37 -5.61 -3.77 -19.67
CA ILE A 37 -5.22 -2.80 -18.63
C ILE A 37 -4.91 -1.46 -19.29
N PHE A 38 -5.46 -0.36 -18.76
CA PHE A 38 -5.21 1.01 -19.22
C PHE A 38 -4.41 1.78 -18.16
N ASP A 39 -3.26 2.33 -18.54
CA ASP A 39 -2.47 3.22 -17.70
C ASP A 39 -1.63 4.17 -18.57
N PRO A 40 -1.72 5.50 -18.41
CA PRO A 40 -0.99 6.44 -19.27
C PRO A 40 0.53 6.38 -19.09
N ASN A 41 1.01 5.92 -17.92
CA ASN A 41 2.44 5.92 -17.57
C ASN A 41 3.05 4.51 -17.56
N GLY A 42 2.24 3.49 -17.81
CA GLY A 42 2.67 2.10 -17.90
C GLY A 42 2.87 1.39 -16.57
N VAL A 43 3.44 0.21 -16.65
CA VAL A 43 3.55 -0.78 -15.58
C VAL A 43 4.22 -0.22 -14.32
N GLY A 44 3.51 -0.28 -13.20
CA GLY A 44 4.03 0.04 -11.87
C GLY A 44 4.50 1.48 -11.65
N SER A 45 4.34 2.36 -12.64
CA SER A 45 4.92 3.71 -12.69
C SER A 45 4.47 4.66 -11.57
N GLY A 46 3.31 4.39 -10.97
CA GLY A 46 2.75 5.15 -9.86
C GLY A 46 3.42 4.83 -8.50
N CYS A 47 2.64 4.84 -7.43
CA CYS A 47 3.17 4.62 -6.08
C CYS A 47 3.65 3.18 -5.81
N SER A 48 3.43 2.24 -6.73
CA SER A 48 3.91 0.86 -6.61
C SER A 48 5.43 0.75 -6.75
N LYS A 49 6.04 1.44 -7.74
CA LYS A 49 7.50 1.40 -8.01
C LYS A 49 8.34 1.72 -6.78
N GLY A 50 7.99 2.76 -6.07
CA GLY A 50 8.76 3.26 -4.93
C GLY A 50 8.22 2.83 -3.56
N ASN A 51 7.40 1.79 -3.51
CA ASN A 51 6.91 1.25 -2.24
C ASN A 51 8.09 0.84 -1.33
N ALA A 52 7.88 0.92 -0.02
CA ALA A 52 8.89 0.52 0.97
C ALA A 52 9.24 -0.98 0.92
N GLY A 53 8.50 -1.77 0.19
CA GLY A 53 8.73 -3.21 0.02
C GLY A 53 8.33 -4.07 1.21
N HIS A 54 7.73 -3.50 2.24
CA HIS A 54 7.28 -4.21 3.44
C HIS A 54 5.92 -4.89 3.20
N ILE A 55 5.82 -6.18 3.52
CA ILE A 55 4.57 -6.94 3.61
C ILE A 55 4.12 -6.86 5.06
N ALA A 56 3.30 -5.87 5.33
CA ALA A 56 3.01 -5.34 6.66
C ALA A 56 1.76 -5.99 7.27
N THR A 57 1.81 -7.27 7.56
CA THR A 57 0.68 -8.02 8.15
C THR A 57 0.37 -7.58 9.58
N GLU A 58 1.36 -7.05 10.29
CA GLU A 58 1.26 -6.52 11.65
C GLU A 58 0.54 -5.17 11.72
N GLN A 59 0.44 -4.46 10.61
CA GLN A 59 -0.20 -3.13 10.54
C GLN A 59 -1.71 -3.27 10.41
N VAL A 60 -2.36 -3.67 11.50
CA VAL A 60 -3.83 -3.88 11.56
C VAL A 60 -4.60 -2.64 12.03
N PHE A 61 -3.92 -1.61 12.56
CA PHE A 61 -4.60 -0.40 13.03
C PHE A 61 -4.75 0.63 11.90
N PRO A 62 -5.92 1.34 11.87
CA PRO A 62 -6.07 2.46 10.95
C PRO A 62 -5.13 3.61 11.31
N LEU A 63 -4.84 4.50 10.36
CA LEU A 63 -4.09 5.73 10.63
C LEU A 63 -4.89 6.70 11.53
N SER A 64 -6.22 6.72 11.39
CA SER A 64 -7.14 7.53 12.17
C SER A 64 -7.42 6.86 13.54
N THR A 65 -6.48 7.00 14.47
CA THR A 65 -6.64 6.48 15.84
C THR A 65 -6.91 7.62 16.85
N PRO A 66 -7.63 7.35 17.96
CA PRO A 66 -7.83 8.36 19.02
C PRO A 66 -6.52 8.91 19.60
N SER A 67 -5.47 8.09 19.66
CA SER A 67 -4.14 8.48 20.16
C SER A 67 -3.40 9.48 19.27
N LEU A 68 -3.81 9.65 18.03
CA LEU A 68 -3.23 10.61 17.10
C LEU A 68 -3.65 12.04 17.42
N ILE A 69 -4.89 12.26 17.88
CA ILE A 69 -5.49 13.60 18.06
C ILE A 69 -4.61 14.53 18.92
N PRO A 70 -4.14 14.14 20.13
CA PRO A 70 -3.30 14.99 20.94
C PRO A 70 -1.89 15.25 20.36
N GLN A 71 -1.46 14.45 19.38
CA GLN A 71 -0.15 14.59 18.74
C GLN A 71 -0.17 15.53 17.53
N LEU A 72 -1.35 15.77 16.93
CA LEU A 72 -1.51 16.57 15.71
C LEU A 72 -0.89 17.97 15.80
N PRO A 73 -1.10 18.78 16.85
CA PRO A 73 -0.53 20.12 16.90
C PRO A 73 1.01 20.09 16.82
N LYS A 74 1.64 19.18 17.56
CA LYS A 74 3.10 19.02 17.52
C LYS A 74 3.59 18.54 16.15
N MET A 75 2.85 17.61 15.52
CA MET A 75 3.21 17.07 14.20
C MET A 75 3.10 18.12 13.09
N LEU A 76 2.15 19.01 13.18
CA LEU A 76 1.90 20.02 12.14
C LEU A 76 2.81 21.26 12.25
N LEU A 77 3.28 21.58 13.45
CA LEU A 77 4.09 22.78 13.73
C LEU A 77 5.60 22.54 13.59
N SER A 78 6.07 21.30 13.58
CA SER A 78 7.50 21.01 13.47
C SER A 78 7.92 20.84 12.01
N SER A 79 8.94 21.59 11.58
CA SER A 79 9.54 21.44 10.24
C SER A 79 10.24 20.11 10.03
N GLU A 80 10.69 19.47 11.11
CA GLU A 80 11.35 18.16 11.11
C GLU A 80 10.34 17.00 11.29
N SER A 81 9.05 17.32 11.35
CA SER A 81 8.01 16.31 11.51
C SER A 81 8.05 15.29 10.37
N PRO A 82 7.91 14.00 10.67
CA PRO A 82 7.76 12.96 9.65
C PRO A 82 6.46 13.13 8.84
N VAL A 83 5.51 13.91 9.35
CA VAL A 83 4.24 14.25 8.67
C VAL A 83 4.18 15.75 8.46
N SER A 84 3.81 16.17 7.26
CA SER A 84 3.59 17.57 6.92
C SER A 84 2.33 17.74 6.06
N ILE A 85 1.81 18.95 6.08
CA ILE A 85 0.74 19.41 5.18
C ILE A 85 1.30 20.55 4.34
N ARG A 86 1.10 20.46 3.02
CA ARG A 86 1.39 21.57 2.13
C ARG A 86 0.31 22.63 2.32
N TRP A 87 0.65 23.75 2.99
CA TRP A 87 -0.31 24.77 3.39
C TRP A 87 -1.08 25.40 2.23
N GLN A 88 -0.45 25.51 1.06
CA GLN A 88 -1.08 25.98 -0.18
C GLN A 88 -2.22 25.07 -0.66
N ASP A 89 -2.19 23.78 -0.30
CA ASP A 89 -3.19 22.79 -0.67
C ASP A 89 -4.22 22.53 0.45
N LEU A 90 -4.12 23.27 1.57
CA LEU A 90 -5.03 23.10 2.72
C LEU A 90 -6.51 23.19 2.34
N PRO A 91 -6.97 24.15 1.49
CA PRO A 91 -8.37 24.21 1.09
C PRO A 91 -8.90 22.92 0.43
N LYS A 92 -8.02 22.19 -0.27
CA LYS A 92 -8.37 20.91 -0.93
C LYS A 92 -8.30 19.72 0.03
N THR A 93 -7.54 19.84 1.11
CA THR A 93 -7.24 18.75 2.06
C THR A 93 -8.15 18.80 3.29
N VAL A 94 -8.66 19.97 3.68
CA VAL A 94 -9.41 20.18 4.92
C VAL A 94 -10.66 19.30 5.03
N GLY A 95 -11.40 19.10 3.95
CA GLY A 95 -12.57 18.23 3.95
C GLY A 95 -12.24 16.76 4.25
N TRP A 96 -11.11 16.27 3.74
CA TRP A 96 -10.58 14.96 4.08
C TRP A 96 -10.13 14.90 5.54
N MET A 97 -9.42 15.94 6.02
CA MET A 97 -8.93 16.01 7.40
C MET A 97 -10.07 15.95 8.42
N ILE A 98 -11.16 16.70 8.19
CA ILE A 98 -12.33 16.67 9.06
C ILE A 98 -12.89 15.24 9.14
N ARG A 99 -13.10 14.57 8.01
CA ARG A 99 -13.59 13.19 7.97
C ARG A 99 -12.60 12.21 8.62
N PHE A 100 -11.30 12.42 8.44
CA PHE A 100 -10.26 11.63 9.08
C PHE A 100 -10.33 11.75 10.61
N LEU A 101 -10.52 12.96 11.15
CA LEU A 101 -10.69 13.19 12.58
C LEU A 101 -11.99 12.61 13.12
N LEU A 102 -13.09 12.67 12.37
CA LEU A 102 -14.36 12.04 12.74
C LEU A 102 -14.26 10.51 12.80
N ASN A 103 -13.36 9.91 12.01
CA ASN A 103 -13.06 8.47 12.07
C ASN A 103 -12.07 8.10 13.21
N ALA A 104 -11.42 9.07 13.85
CA ALA A 104 -10.50 8.84 14.96
C ALA A 104 -11.23 8.63 16.31
N THR A 105 -12.40 7.99 16.29
CA THR A 105 -13.14 7.57 17.49
C THR A 105 -12.80 6.12 17.86
N PRO A 106 -12.93 5.71 19.14
CA PRO A 106 -12.65 4.33 19.54
C PRO A 106 -13.49 3.29 18.78
N SER A 107 -14.76 3.58 18.52
CA SER A 107 -15.67 2.66 17.80
C SER A 107 -15.28 2.52 16.33
N ALA A 108 -15.04 3.63 15.61
CA ALA A 108 -14.63 3.62 14.22
C ALA A 108 -13.26 2.97 14.06
N SER A 109 -12.27 3.33 14.90
CA SER A 109 -10.95 2.73 14.91
C SER A 109 -11.01 1.20 15.11
N LYS A 110 -11.85 0.72 16.05
CA LYS A 110 -12.03 -0.72 16.27
C LYS A 110 -12.68 -1.43 15.08
N ALA A 111 -13.65 -0.79 14.42
CA ALA A 111 -14.27 -1.33 13.22
C ALA A 111 -13.28 -1.42 12.05
N SER A 112 -12.52 -0.35 11.80
CA SER A 112 -11.48 -0.34 10.77
C SER A 112 -10.36 -1.35 11.07
N THR A 113 -9.94 -1.51 12.33
CA THR A 113 -8.96 -2.53 12.74
C THR A 113 -9.42 -3.93 12.35
N ARG A 114 -10.66 -4.30 12.65
CA ARG A 114 -11.21 -5.61 12.28
C ARG A 114 -11.19 -5.81 10.77
N ALA A 115 -11.61 -4.80 10.02
CA ALA A 115 -11.65 -4.87 8.56
C ALA A 115 -10.25 -4.99 7.95
N ILE A 116 -9.27 -4.18 8.37
CA ILE A 116 -7.88 -4.28 7.90
C ILE A 116 -7.31 -5.66 8.21
N LYS A 117 -7.55 -6.16 9.43
CA LYS A 117 -7.08 -7.49 9.86
C LYS A 117 -7.55 -8.59 8.92
N THR A 118 -8.85 -8.61 8.54
CA THR A 118 -9.38 -9.66 7.67
C THR A 118 -8.71 -9.71 6.30
N LEU A 119 -8.28 -8.57 5.75
CA LEU A 119 -7.50 -8.52 4.51
C LEU A 119 -6.05 -8.98 4.74
N ASN A 120 -5.41 -8.50 5.82
CA ASN A 120 -4.00 -8.81 6.09
C ASN A 120 -3.79 -10.30 6.38
N GLU A 121 -4.71 -10.95 7.09
CA GLU A 121 -4.64 -12.40 7.40
C GLU A 121 -4.60 -13.28 6.15
N GLN A 122 -5.26 -12.87 5.06
CA GLN A 122 -5.27 -13.61 3.79
C GLN A 122 -4.15 -13.19 2.83
N SER A 123 -3.55 -12.02 3.05
CA SER A 123 -2.64 -11.36 2.09
C SER A 123 -1.42 -12.20 1.73
N VAL A 124 -0.78 -12.84 2.70
CA VAL A 124 0.44 -13.64 2.48
C VAL A 124 0.12 -14.88 1.64
N LYS A 125 -0.95 -15.59 2.00
CA LYS A 125 -1.41 -16.76 1.25
C LYS A 125 -1.71 -16.41 -0.20
N SER A 126 -2.54 -15.37 -0.42
CA SER A 126 -2.89 -14.90 -1.76
C SER A 126 -1.66 -14.49 -2.59
N TRP A 127 -0.66 -13.86 -1.96
CA TRP A 127 0.59 -13.52 -2.63
C TRP A 127 1.39 -14.74 -3.05
N PHE A 128 1.55 -15.73 -2.17
CA PHE A 128 2.27 -16.97 -2.51
C PHE A 128 1.57 -17.72 -3.64
N GLU A 129 0.26 -17.89 -3.58
CA GLU A 129 -0.52 -18.53 -4.65
C GLU A 129 -0.35 -17.81 -6.00
N LEU A 130 -0.45 -16.47 -6.00
CA LEU A 130 -0.31 -15.68 -7.22
C LEU A 130 1.12 -15.76 -7.80
N LEU A 131 2.15 -15.62 -6.96
CA LEU A 131 3.55 -15.64 -7.42
C LEU A 131 4.00 -17.06 -7.80
N GLU A 132 3.54 -18.11 -7.12
CA GLU A 132 3.81 -19.48 -7.47
C GLU A 132 3.22 -19.84 -8.84
N SER A 133 2.01 -19.36 -9.14
CA SER A 133 1.36 -19.57 -10.43
C SER A 133 2.16 -19.06 -11.63
N ILE A 134 3.10 -18.15 -11.39
CA ILE A 134 4.00 -17.59 -12.42
C ILE A 134 5.48 -17.95 -12.21
N GLY A 135 5.77 -18.84 -11.24
CA GLY A 135 7.14 -19.27 -10.92
C GLY A 135 8.03 -18.21 -10.28
N GLN A 136 7.45 -17.25 -9.55
CA GLN A 136 8.15 -16.07 -8.99
C GLN A 136 8.02 -15.94 -7.46
N SER A 137 7.80 -17.04 -6.73
CA SER A 137 7.61 -17.04 -5.26
C SER A 137 8.78 -16.43 -4.46
N THR A 138 9.98 -16.36 -5.04
CA THR A 138 11.17 -15.76 -4.40
C THR A 138 11.15 -14.22 -4.36
N LEU A 139 10.19 -13.57 -5.01
CA LEU A 139 10.05 -12.10 -5.00
C LEU A 139 9.59 -11.56 -3.64
N ILE A 140 8.96 -12.40 -2.82
CA ILE A 140 8.59 -12.08 -1.43
C ILE A 140 9.34 -13.01 -0.50
N LYS A 141 9.90 -12.45 0.57
CA LYS A 141 10.59 -13.15 1.65
C LYS A 141 9.84 -12.92 2.96
N MET A 142 9.63 -13.99 3.72
CA MET A 142 8.95 -13.95 5.04
C MET A 142 9.98 -14.06 6.15
N ASP A 143 10.97 -13.17 6.17
CA ASP A 143 12.09 -13.17 7.11
C ASP A 143 11.79 -12.33 8.38
N GLY A 144 10.57 -11.84 8.54
CA GLY A 144 10.15 -10.95 9.60
C GLY A 144 10.54 -9.48 9.37
N SER A 145 10.26 -8.65 10.36
CA SER A 145 10.69 -7.25 10.43
C SER A 145 10.94 -6.81 11.86
N LEU A 146 11.80 -5.82 12.05
CA LEU A 146 12.17 -5.32 13.37
C LEU A 146 11.76 -3.85 13.54
N LEU A 147 10.98 -3.54 14.56
CA LEU A 147 10.73 -2.17 15.01
C LEU A 147 11.65 -1.84 16.18
N THR A 148 12.55 -0.87 16.00
CA THR A 148 13.55 -0.48 16.98
C THR A 148 13.15 0.75 17.79
N PHE A 149 13.63 0.81 19.02
CA PHE A 149 13.46 1.93 19.96
C PHE A 149 14.80 2.37 20.52
N GLU A 150 15.12 3.65 20.35
CA GLU A 150 16.25 4.32 21.02
C GLU A 150 15.82 4.83 22.39
N SER A 151 14.56 5.27 22.53
CA SER A 151 13.98 5.77 23.76
C SER A 151 13.25 4.68 24.54
N LYS A 152 13.76 4.34 25.75
CA LYS A 152 13.06 3.45 26.69
C LYS A 152 11.67 3.97 27.07
N ARG A 153 11.50 5.30 27.15
CA ARG A 153 10.21 5.95 27.43
C ARG A 153 9.21 5.69 26.29
N LEU A 154 9.64 5.83 25.03
CA LEU A 154 8.79 5.56 23.90
C LEU A 154 8.39 4.09 23.83
N PHE A 155 9.32 3.17 24.11
CA PHE A 155 9.03 1.75 24.22
C PHE A 155 8.02 1.45 25.33
N ALA A 156 8.17 2.05 26.51
CA ALA A 156 7.19 1.89 27.60
C ALA A 156 5.78 2.36 27.21
N GLN A 157 5.67 3.44 26.43
CA GLN A 157 4.38 3.89 25.88
C GLN A 157 3.83 2.90 24.84
N TYR A 158 4.69 2.29 24.05
CA TYR A 158 4.32 1.33 23.00
C TYR A 158 3.80 -0.01 23.55
N GLN A 159 4.06 -0.34 24.81
CA GLN A 159 3.58 -1.56 25.48
C GLN A 159 2.05 -1.74 25.38
N ARG A 160 1.30 -0.63 25.43
CA ARG A 160 -0.17 -0.68 25.24
C ARG A 160 -0.53 -1.16 23.84
N THR A 161 0.18 -0.64 22.83
CA THR A 161 -0.01 -1.06 21.42
C THR A 161 0.34 -2.54 21.25
N LEU A 162 1.40 -3.02 21.92
CA LEU A 162 1.76 -4.45 21.89
C LEU A 162 0.68 -5.34 22.48
N ALA A 163 0.07 -4.94 23.60
CA ALA A 163 -1.04 -5.67 24.19
C ALA A 163 -2.26 -5.70 23.24
N GLU A 164 -2.55 -4.58 22.54
CA GLU A 164 -3.61 -4.52 21.55
C GLU A 164 -3.30 -5.37 20.31
N LEU A 165 -2.05 -5.38 19.81
CA LEU A 165 -1.61 -6.25 18.72
C LEU A 165 -1.75 -7.73 19.06
N MET A 166 -1.36 -8.14 20.27
CA MET A 166 -1.54 -9.50 20.76
C MET A 166 -3.02 -9.89 20.79
N ASN A 167 -3.90 -9.00 21.24
CA ASN A 167 -5.36 -9.21 21.22
C ASN A 167 -5.92 -9.34 19.79
N GLN A 168 -5.21 -8.79 18.80
CA GLN A 168 -5.55 -8.98 17.39
C GLN A 168 -4.91 -10.24 16.78
N GLY A 169 -4.14 -11.03 17.55
CA GLY A 169 -3.46 -12.25 17.09
C GLY A 169 -2.16 -11.96 16.33
N VAL A 170 -1.59 -10.77 16.47
CA VAL A 170 -0.28 -10.45 15.88
C VAL A 170 0.83 -10.97 16.78
N ASN A 171 1.64 -11.88 16.25
CA ASN A 171 2.81 -12.42 16.94
C ASN A 171 3.96 -11.42 16.96
N TYR A 172 4.67 -11.33 18.08
CA TYR A 172 5.89 -10.54 18.20
C TYR A 172 6.82 -11.08 19.27
N GLU A 173 8.10 -10.74 19.14
CA GLU A 173 9.15 -11.00 20.12
C GLU A 173 9.77 -9.68 20.57
N ILE A 174 10.09 -9.56 21.85
CA ILE A 174 10.84 -8.39 22.36
C ILE A 174 12.31 -8.77 22.40
N TRP A 175 13.15 -8.05 21.65
CA TRP A 175 14.59 -8.27 21.61
C TRP A 175 15.32 -7.23 22.44
N THR A 176 16.23 -7.70 23.29
CA THR A 176 17.18 -6.87 24.01
C THR A 176 18.23 -6.30 23.07
N GLN A 177 18.95 -5.27 23.51
CA GLN A 177 20.06 -4.69 22.77
C GLN A 177 21.10 -5.75 22.35
N SER A 178 21.43 -6.70 23.24
CA SER A 178 22.37 -7.78 22.95
C SER A 178 21.89 -8.70 21.84
N GLN A 179 20.60 -9.08 21.85
CA GLN A 179 20.00 -9.90 20.78
C GLN A 179 19.96 -9.17 19.43
N ILE A 180 19.67 -7.85 19.45
CA ILE A 180 19.72 -7.02 18.25
C ILE A 180 21.13 -6.99 17.67
N ARG A 181 22.14 -6.72 18.48
CA ARG A 181 23.55 -6.68 18.06
C ARG A 181 24.04 -8.03 17.54
N GLY A 182 23.62 -9.12 18.15
CA GLY A 182 23.98 -10.46 17.66
C GLY A 182 23.51 -10.74 16.25
N ARG A 183 22.37 -10.17 15.85
CA ARG A 183 21.79 -10.35 14.50
C ARG A 183 22.09 -9.20 13.52
N LEU A 184 22.25 -8.00 14.06
CA LEU A 184 22.48 -6.75 13.31
C LEU A 184 23.67 -5.99 13.91
N PRO A 185 24.91 -6.49 13.75
CA PRO A 185 26.09 -5.95 14.43
C PRO A 185 26.41 -4.50 14.04
N GLU A 186 25.97 -4.07 12.86
CA GLU A 186 26.19 -2.71 12.36
C GLU A 186 25.16 -1.67 12.86
N ILE A 187 24.08 -2.11 13.50
CA ILE A 187 23.05 -1.19 14.03
C ILE A 187 23.63 -0.37 15.21
N SER A 188 23.24 0.89 15.23
CA SER A 188 23.66 1.89 16.24
C SER A 188 23.47 1.40 17.68
N GLU A 189 24.44 1.70 18.53
CA GLU A 189 24.38 1.44 19.97
C GLU A 189 23.28 2.20 20.70
N ASN A 190 22.73 3.23 20.07
CA ASN A 190 21.59 3.96 20.62
C ASN A 190 20.30 3.12 20.63
N VAL A 191 20.19 2.09 19.81
CA VAL A 191 19.04 1.18 19.82
C VAL A 191 19.06 0.33 21.08
N GLN A 192 18.04 0.48 21.93
CA GLN A 192 17.95 -0.15 23.24
C GLN A 192 17.08 -1.40 23.25
N VAL A 193 15.99 -1.38 22.49
CA VAL A 193 15.00 -2.46 22.45
C VAL A 193 14.49 -2.61 21.02
N GLY A 194 14.10 -3.83 20.64
CA GLY A 194 13.43 -4.14 19.40
C GLY A 194 12.16 -4.94 19.62
N VAL A 195 11.19 -4.76 18.74
CA VAL A 195 10.02 -5.63 18.60
C VAL A 195 10.12 -6.30 17.24
N PHE A 196 10.34 -7.60 17.23
CA PHE A 196 10.44 -8.40 16.02
C PHE A 196 9.08 -9.02 15.72
N PHE A 197 8.63 -8.88 14.48
CA PHE A 197 7.38 -9.45 13.95
C PHE A 197 7.71 -10.58 12.99
N PRO A 198 7.64 -11.86 13.42
CA PRO A 198 8.08 -13.00 12.61
C PRO A 198 7.21 -13.28 11.39
N ASP A 199 5.91 -12.94 11.46
CA ASP A 199 4.93 -13.24 10.41
C ASP A 199 4.83 -12.15 9.34
N THR A 200 5.79 -11.23 9.30
CA THR A 200 5.90 -10.17 8.29
C THR A 200 6.95 -10.52 7.24
N GLY A 201 6.90 -9.83 6.13
CA GLY A 201 7.86 -10.07 5.06
C GLY A 201 8.25 -8.80 4.32
N HIS A 202 9.00 -9.01 3.25
CA HIS A 202 9.37 -7.93 2.36
C HIS A 202 9.59 -8.44 0.93
N THR A 203 9.50 -7.53 -0.01
CA THR A 203 10.02 -7.77 -1.35
C THR A 203 11.33 -7.02 -1.55
N VAL A 204 12.25 -7.68 -2.22
CA VAL A 204 13.55 -7.08 -2.60
C VAL A 204 13.43 -6.07 -3.74
N ASP A 205 12.28 -6.01 -4.41
CA ASP A 205 12.03 -5.06 -5.49
C ASP A 205 10.51 -4.98 -5.82
N PRO A 206 9.79 -3.99 -5.28
CA PRO A 206 8.36 -3.82 -5.58
C PRO A 206 8.06 -3.58 -7.07
N TYR A 207 8.99 -2.95 -7.79
CA TYR A 207 8.84 -2.73 -9.22
C TYR A 207 9.02 -4.02 -10.02
N ALA A 208 9.94 -4.90 -9.61
CA ALA A 208 10.09 -6.21 -10.21
C ALA A 208 8.83 -7.06 -10.07
N ILE A 209 8.11 -6.99 -8.93
CA ILE A 209 6.80 -7.64 -8.81
C ILE A 209 5.87 -7.14 -9.92
N CYS A 210 5.73 -5.83 -10.11
CA CYS A 210 4.87 -5.28 -11.16
C CYS A 210 5.28 -5.76 -12.55
N LEU A 211 6.59 -5.82 -12.85
CA LEU A 211 7.10 -6.29 -14.13
C LEU A 211 6.84 -7.78 -14.35
N GLU A 212 7.04 -8.63 -13.36
CA GLU A 212 6.77 -10.07 -13.50
C GLU A 212 5.27 -10.37 -13.63
N LEU A 213 4.41 -9.67 -12.88
CA LEU A 213 2.97 -9.76 -13.06
C LEU A 213 2.54 -9.35 -14.47
N SER A 214 3.10 -8.24 -15.00
CA SER A 214 2.77 -7.78 -16.35
C SER A 214 3.25 -8.75 -17.43
N ARG A 215 4.48 -9.28 -17.32
CA ARG A 215 5.00 -10.27 -18.26
C ARG A 215 4.17 -11.56 -18.30
N ALA A 216 3.77 -12.04 -17.13
CA ALA A 216 2.89 -13.21 -17.04
C ALA A 216 1.51 -12.91 -17.62
N PHE A 217 0.95 -11.74 -17.36
CA PHE A 217 -0.31 -11.28 -17.89
C PHE A 217 -0.28 -11.20 -19.43
N GLU A 218 0.73 -10.55 -20.01
CA GLU A 218 0.87 -10.43 -21.48
C GLU A 218 1.15 -11.79 -22.14
N LYS A 219 1.93 -12.66 -21.50
CA LYS A 219 2.18 -14.04 -21.98
C LYS A 219 0.89 -14.86 -22.10
N LEU A 220 -0.10 -14.59 -21.26
CA LEU A 220 -1.43 -15.21 -21.32
C LEU A 220 -2.38 -14.51 -22.31
N GLY A 221 -1.90 -13.53 -23.09
CA GLY A 221 -2.69 -12.81 -24.08
C GLY A 221 -3.37 -11.53 -23.58
N GLY A 222 -3.12 -11.14 -22.33
CA GLY A 222 -3.57 -9.84 -21.80
C GLY A 222 -2.93 -8.66 -22.52
N ARG A 223 -3.59 -7.50 -22.53
CA ARG A 223 -3.10 -6.29 -23.23
C ARG A 223 -2.93 -5.12 -22.26
N ILE A 224 -1.85 -4.36 -22.41
CA ILE A 224 -1.62 -3.11 -21.68
C ILE A 224 -1.64 -1.96 -22.68
N GLU A 225 -2.57 -1.02 -22.49
CA GLU A 225 -2.75 0.16 -23.32
C GLU A 225 -2.22 1.39 -22.57
N LEU A 226 -1.25 2.09 -23.17
CA LEU A 226 -0.67 3.32 -22.63
C LEU A 226 -1.60 4.51 -22.91
N LYS A 227 -2.78 4.51 -22.26
CA LYS A 227 -3.82 5.51 -22.46
C LYS A 227 -4.42 5.98 -21.15
N GLU A 228 -4.73 7.27 -21.07
CA GLU A 228 -5.45 7.84 -19.95
C GLU A 228 -6.97 7.59 -20.13
N VAL A 229 -7.60 7.09 -19.08
CA VAL A 229 -9.06 6.93 -19.04
C VAL A 229 -9.70 8.19 -18.51
N ASP A 230 -10.41 8.91 -19.39
CA ASP A 230 -11.04 10.20 -19.11
C ASP A 230 -12.40 10.08 -18.42
N ALA A 231 -13.18 9.07 -18.81
CA ALA A 231 -14.54 8.89 -18.33
C ALA A 231 -15.04 7.45 -18.43
N LEU A 232 -15.98 7.11 -17.54
CA LEU A 232 -16.67 5.83 -17.48
C LEU A 232 -18.17 6.01 -17.67
N ARG A 233 -18.83 4.97 -18.18
CA ARG A 233 -20.28 4.87 -18.29
C ARG A 233 -20.79 3.64 -17.52
N LYS A 234 -21.96 3.75 -16.90
CA LYS A 234 -22.57 2.68 -16.08
C LYS A 234 -22.80 1.36 -16.87
N ASN A 235 -22.87 1.43 -18.17
CA ASN A 235 -23.13 0.28 -19.06
C ASN A 235 -21.85 -0.42 -19.58
N GLY A 236 -20.69 -0.18 -18.98
CA GLY A 236 -19.42 -0.77 -19.41
C GLY A 236 -18.69 0.00 -20.52
N GLY A 237 -19.15 1.20 -20.86
CA GLY A 237 -18.44 2.08 -21.78
C GLY A 237 -17.31 2.84 -21.06
N LEU A 238 -16.19 3.05 -21.75
CA LEU A 238 -15.11 3.94 -21.30
C LEU A 238 -14.61 4.82 -22.44
N LEU A 239 -14.11 6.00 -22.10
CA LEU A 239 -13.41 6.91 -22.98
C LEU A 239 -11.94 6.96 -22.53
N ALA A 240 -11.02 6.66 -23.46
CA ALA A 240 -9.58 6.77 -23.23
C ALA A 240 -8.91 7.44 -24.44
N ASP A 241 -8.16 8.51 -24.20
CA ASP A 241 -7.52 9.35 -25.25
C ASP A 241 -8.48 9.65 -26.42
N ALA A 242 -9.68 10.14 -26.10
CA ALA A 242 -10.76 10.43 -27.03
C ALA A 242 -11.34 9.23 -27.82
N LEU A 243 -10.86 8.01 -27.61
CA LEU A 243 -11.38 6.78 -28.20
C LEU A 243 -12.42 6.12 -27.28
N ARG A 244 -13.48 5.61 -27.89
CA ARG A 244 -14.55 4.91 -27.16
C ARG A 244 -14.34 3.42 -27.20
N TYR A 245 -14.43 2.79 -26.02
CA TYR A 245 -14.35 1.35 -25.80
C TYR A 245 -15.61 0.85 -25.10
N ARG A 246 -15.87 -0.42 -25.22
CA ARG A 246 -16.93 -1.10 -24.48
C ARG A 246 -16.44 -2.44 -23.99
N PHE A 247 -16.67 -2.73 -22.72
CA PHE A 247 -16.34 -3.98 -22.05
C PHE A 247 -17.57 -4.53 -21.33
N ASP A 248 -17.57 -5.81 -21.05
CA ASP A 248 -18.61 -6.43 -20.23
C ASP A 248 -18.54 -5.93 -18.79
N GLN A 249 -17.31 -5.76 -18.28
CA GLN A 249 -17.04 -5.20 -16.95
C GLN A 249 -15.80 -4.31 -16.95
N ILE A 250 -15.75 -3.38 -16.00
CA ILE A 250 -14.63 -2.46 -15.80
C ILE A 250 -14.21 -2.49 -14.33
N VAL A 251 -12.92 -2.67 -14.07
CA VAL A 251 -12.32 -2.58 -12.73
C VAL A 251 -11.57 -1.26 -12.59
N VAL A 252 -11.90 -0.46 -11.59
CA VAL A 252 -11.23 0.81 -11.29
C VAL A 252 -10.17 0.57 -10.22
N ALA A 253 -8.88 0.59 -10.60
CA ALA A 253 -7.72 0.35 -9.76
C ALA A 253 -6.64 1.45 -9.89
N ALA A 254 -7.04 2.68 -10.26
CA ALA A 254 -6.16 3.81 -10.56
C ALA A 254 -5.65 4.59 -9.33
N GLY A 255 -5.61 3.95 -8.15
CA GLY A 255 -5.11 4.55 -6.93
C GLY A 255 -5.83 5.85 -6.57
N VAL A 256 -5.09 6.94 -6.33
CA VAL A 256 -5.66 8.25 -5.97
C VAL A 256 -6.50 8.87 -7.09
N TYR A 257 -6.25 8.53 -8.34
CA TYR A 257 -6.97 9.03 -9.51
C TYR A 257 -8.37 8.41 -9.66
N SER A 258 -8.63 7.27 -9.03
CA SER A 258 -9.94 6.62 -9.00
C SER A 258 -11.05 7.53 -8.48
N LYS A 259 -10.72 8.44 -7.55
CA LYS A 259 -11.67 9.42 -6.98
C LYS A 259 -12.44 10.20 -8.06
N THR A 260 -11.74 10.68 -9.08
CA THR A 260 -12.35 11.50 -10.16
C THR A 260 -13.30 10.67 -11.00
N LEU A 261 -12.87 9.48 -11.41
CA LEU A 261 -13.67 8.56 -12.22
C LEU A 261 -14.96 8.13 -11.49
N VAL A 262 -14.81 7.74 -10.22
CA VAL A 262 -15.96 7.31 -9.39
C VAL A 262 -16.93 8.46 -9.14
N LYS A 263 -16.43 9.68 -8.86
CA LYS A 263 -17.28 10.87 -8.70
C LYS A 263 -18.09 11.19 -9.96
N GLN A 264 -17.46 11.14 -11.13
CA GLN A 264 -18.13 11.36 -12.41
C GLN A 264 -19.22 10.31 -12.68
N LEU A 265 -18.95 9.05 -12.31
CA LEU A 265 -19.84 7.93 -12.58
C LEU A 265 -21.05 7.88 -11.63
N THR A 266 -20.84 8.18 -10.34
CA THR A 266 -21.81 7.92 -9.26
C THR A 266 -22.30 9.17 -8.55
N GLY A 267 -21.61 10.31 -8.67
CA GLY A 267 -21.83 11.50 -7.88
C GLY A 267 -21.18 11.46 -6.49
N ILE A 268 -20.74 10.28 -6.00
CA ILE A 268 -20.15 10.12 -4.67
C ILE A 268 -18.74 10.69 -4.65
N ASN A 269 -18.47 11.61 -3.74
CA ASN A 269 -17.16 12.20 -3.55
C ASN A 269 -16.38 11.41 -2.48
N VAL A 270 -15.68 10.35 -2.93
CA VAL A 270 -14.85 9.53 -2.02
C VAL A 270 -13.79 10.39 -1.34
N PRO A 271 -13.70 10.38 0.01
CA PRO A 271 -12.73 11.18 0.74
C PRO A 271 -11.33 10.53 0.67
N ILE A 272 -10.68 10.68 -0.47
CA ILE A 272 -9.28 10.27 -0.70
C ILE A 272 -8.39 11.50 -0.80
N GLN A 273 -7.26 11.45 -0.11
CA GLN A 273 -6.19 12.42 -0.17
C GLN A 273 -4.89 11.76 -0.64
N ALA A 274 -4.10 12.47 -1.43
CA ALA A 274 -2.76 12.04 -1.75
C ALA A 274 -1.87 12.14 -0.51
N GLU A 275 -1.50 10.99 0.02
CA GLU A 275 -0.50 10.83 1.07
C GLU A 275 0.84 10.54 0.39
N ARG A 276 1.63 11.59 0.19
CA ARG A 276 2.92 11.48 -0.48
C ARG A 276 3.94 10.82 0.43
N GLY A 277 4.41 9.65 0.00
CA GLY A 277 5.53 8.97 0.63
C GLY A 277 6.81 9.24 -0.14
N TYR A 278 7.91 9.36 0.57
CA TYR A 278 9.24 9.60 -0.01
C TYR A 278 10.18 8.46 0.30
N HIS A 279 11.12 8.17 -0.61
CA HIS A 279 12.24 7.29 -0.31
C HIS A 279 13.56 7.81 -0.89
N LEU A 280 14.64 7.32 -0.29
CA LEU A 280 16.01 7.44 -0.75
C LEU A 280 16.59 6.04 -0.92
N MET A 281 17.17 5.75 -2.09
CA MET A 281 17.96 4.53 -2.32
C MET A 281 19.44 4.78 -2.06
N MET A 282 20.03 3.87 -1.28
CA MET A 282 21.46 3.82 -1.02
C MET A 282 22.07 2.59 -1.74
N ASP A 283 23.08 2.80 -2.57
CA ASP A 283 23.86 1.71 -3.18
C ASP A 283 25.01 1.28 -2.24
N ASP A 284 24.67 1.09 -0.97
CA ASP A 284 25.62 0.67 0.07
C ASP A 284 25.42 -0.81 0.39
N LYS A 285 26.05 -1.67 -0.42
CA LYS A 285 25.95 -3.13 -0.29
C LYS A 285 26.59 -3.66 1.00
N HIS A 286 27.46 -2.87 1.63
CA HIS A 286 28.09 -3.25 2.91
C HIS A 286 27.16 -3.08 4.11
N LYS A 287 26.07 -2.33 3.95
CA LYS A 287 25.03 -2.14 4.96
C LYS A 287 23.81 -3.03 4.71
N SER A 288 24.07 -4.30 4.48
CA SER A 288 23.03 -5.31 4.24
C SER A 288 22.27 -5.63 5.53
N LEU A 289 20.95 -5.48 5.47
CA LEU A 289 20.04 -5.96 6.52
C LEU A 289 19.41 -7.28 6.07
N PRO A 290 19.21 -8.26 6.96
CA PRO A 290 18.54 -9.53 6.60
C PRO A 290 17.04 -9.36 6.37
N PHE A 291 16.43 -8.36 7.00
CA PHE A 291 14.99 -8.05 6.95
C PHE A 291 14.78 -6.53 7.15
N PRO A 292 13.56 -6.01 6.91
CA PRO A 292 13.25 -4.61 7.15
C PRO A 292 13.43 -4.20 8.62
N VAL A 293 14.03 -3.02 8.83
CA VAL A 293 14.23 -2.42 10.16
C VAL A 293 13.58 -1.04 10.19
N SER A 294 12.60 -0.87 11.07
CA SER A 294 11.91 0.39 11.30
C SER A 294 12.41 1.06 12.58
N SER A 295 12.44 2.39 12.62
CA SER A 295 12.70 3.16 13.84
C SER A 295 11.41 3.83 14.33
N ALA A 296 10.99 3.50 15.53
CA ALA A 296 9.83 4.13 16.19
C ALA A 296 10.11 5.60 16.53
N ASP A 297 11.34 5.94 16.91
CA ASP A 297 11.75 7.29 17.26
C ASP A 297 11.85 8.19 16.02
N ARG A 298 12.39 7.66 14.91
CA ARG A 298 12.68 8.41 13.68
C ARG A 298 11.59 8.33 12.63
N LYS A 299 10.59 7.43 12.82
CA LYS A 299 9.41 7.26 11.94
C LYS A 299 9.75 6.97 10.48
N PHE A 300 10.67 6.04 10.23
CA PHE A 300 11.05 5.57 8.90
C PHE A 300 11.41 4.08 8.94
N ILE A 301 11.51 3.48 7.77
CA ILE A 301 11.88 2.08 7.57
C ILE A 301 13.09 1.98 6.63
N MET A 302 13.97 1.05 6.92
CA MET A 302 15.09 0.61 6.10
C MET A 302 14.77 -0.77 5.56
N THR A 303 14.69 -0.93 4.26
CA THR A 303 14.39 -2.22 3.63
C THR A 303 15.53 -2.65 2.73
N PRO A 304 16.06 -3.88 2.91
CA PRO A 304 17.05 -4.43 2.00
C PRO A 304 16.39 -4.66 0.62
N MET A 305 17.01 -4.08 -0.42
CA MET A 305 16.55 -4.17 -1.80
C MET A 305 17.63 -4.81 -2.69
N ARG A 306 17.25 -5.34 -3.85
CA ARG A 306 18.20 -5.86 -4.84
C ARG A 306 19.26 -4.83 -5.23
N GLY A 307 18.90 -3.54 -5.26
CA GLY A 307 19.79 -2.43 -5.61
C GLY A 307 20.49 -1.77 -4.42
N GLY A 308 20.44 -2.32 -3.20
CA GLY A 308 21.03 -1.74 -1.99
C GLY A 308 20.03 -1.58 -0.85
N LEU A 309 20.07 -0.46 -0.12
CA LEU A 309 19.20 -0.19 1.01
C LEU A 309 18.20 0.92 0.68
N ARG A 310 16.90 0.66 0.84
CA ARG A 310 15.85 1.68 0.69
C ARG A 310 15.53 2.28 2.05
N LEU A 311 15.69 3.58 2.16
CA LEU A 311 15.22 4.37 3.30
C LEU A 311 13.89 4.99 2.91
N ALA A 312 12.79 4.58 3.55
CA ALA A 312 11.46 5.06 3.24
C ALA A 312 10.77 5.60 4.48
N GLY A 313 10.10 6.72 4.34
CA GLY A 313 9.42 7.38 5.46
C GLY A 313 8.94 8.74 5.02
N THR A 314 8.64 9.58 5.98
CA THR A 314 8.09 10.91 5.80
C THR A 314 6.82 10.93 4.95
N VAL A 315 5.86 11.70 5.37
CA VAL A 315 4.55 11.84 4.73
C VAL A 315 4.25 13.31 4.51
N GLU A 316 3.76 13.64 3.32
CA GLU A 316 3.25 14.97 3.00
C GLU A 316 1.83 14.85 2.44
N TYR A 317 0.87 15.52 3.05
CA TYR A 317 -0.48 15.67 2.49
C TYR A 317 -0.53 16.87 1.57
N ALA A 318 -0.78 16.63 0.29
CA ALA A 318 -0.79 17.64 -0.75
C ALA A 318 -1.74 17.27 -1.90
N ASP A 319 -2.01 18.21 -2.80
CA ASP A 319 -2.72 17.91 -4.06
C ASP A 319 -1.81 17.09 -4.98
N VAL A 320 -2.39 16.11 -5.70
CA VAL A 320 -1.64 15.24 -6.63
C VAL A 320 -0.87 16.00 -7.71
N LYS A 321 -1.35 17.20 -8.09
CA LYS A 321 -0.77 18.07 -9.12
C LYS A 321 0.31 19.01 -8.57
N SER A 322 0.44 19.16 -7.25
CA SER A 322 1.44 20.03 -6.65
C SER A 322 2.85 19.44 -6.82
N PRO A 323 3.90 20.26 -6.98
CA PRO A 323 5.27 19.76 -7.10
C PRO A 323 5.70 19.02 -5.82
N PRO A 324 6.52 17.96 -5.92
CA PRO A 324 7.03 17.23 -4.77
C PRO A 324 8.06 18.06 -3.98
N ASN A 325 8.10 17.85 -2.67
CA ASN A 325 9.15 18.42 -1.80
C ASN A 325 10.28 17.39 -1.61
N MET A 326 11.23 17.35 -2.54
CA MET A 326 12.31 16.35 -2.53
C MET A 326 13.29 16.50 -1.36
N ALA A 327 13.31 17.65 -0.63
CA ALA A 327 14.06 17.78 0.61
C ALA A 327 13.62 16.73 1.66
N ARG A 328 12.36 16.28 1.61
CA ARG A 328 11.86 15.21 2.49
C ARG A 328 12.50 13.85 2.21
N ALA A 329 12.86 13.55 0.96
CA ALA A 329 13.64 12.36 0.63
C ALA A 329 15.08 12.49 1.14
N ALA A 330 15.68 13.68 1.00
CA ALA A 330 17.04 13.95 1.47
C ALA A 330 17.19 13.81 3.01
N MET A 331 16.15 14.19 3.78
CA MET A 331 16.14 14.01 5.24
C MET A 331 16.33 12.54 5.65
N LEU A 332 15.90 11.59 4.84
CA LEU A 332 16.01 10.16 5.14
C LEU A 332 17.46 9.69 5.23
N TYR A 333 18.40 10.36 4.55
CA TYR A 333 19.82 10.06 4.70
C TYR A 333 20.30 10.25 6.14
N GLN A 334 19.96 11.38 6.76
CA GLN A 334 20.37 11.68 8.13
C GLN A 334 19.75 10.66 9.12
N GLN A 335 18.48 10.30 8.90
CA GLN A 335 17.80 9.30 9.74
C GLN A 335 18.45 7.91 9.60
N GLY A 336 18.72 7.48 8.36
CA GLY A 336 19.38 6.21 8.09
C GLY A 336 20.84 6.19 8.59
N ASN A 337 21.57 7.27 8.38
CA ASN A 337 22.96 7.41 8.84
C ASN A 337 23.10 7.19 10.35
N ALA A 338 22.16 7.75 11.13
CA ALA A 338 22.16 7.62 12.60
C ALA A 338 21.79 6.21 13.09
N MET A 339 21.22 5.36 12.23
CA MET A 339 20.87 3.97 12.58
C MET A 339 22.04 2.99 12.50
N PHE A 340 23.18 3.40 11.92
CA PHE A 340 24.36 2.56 11.79
C PHE A 340 25.53 3.11 12.62
N GLN A 341 26.34 2.22 13.22
CA GLN A 341 27.51 2.61 14.03
C GLN A 341 28.54 3.41 13.22
N SER A 342 28.86 2.95 12.02
CA SER A 342 29.81 3.63 11.11
C SER A 342 29.10 4.59 10.13
N GLY A 343 27.80 4.81 10.32
CA GLY A 343 26.99 5.63 9.42
C GLY A 343 26.81 5.02 8.01
N LEU A 344 26.24 5.81 7.11
CA LEU A 344 26.07 5.50 5.70
C LEU A 344 27.02 6.36 4.85
N ASN A 345 27.51 5.80 3.76
CA ASN A 345 28.35 6.56 2.84
C ASN A 345 27.50 7.50 1.96
N ALA A 346 27.66 8.82 2.16
CA ALA A 346 26.90 9.85 1.41
C ALA A 346 27.08 9.75 -0.12
N SER A 347 28.26 9.32 -0.60
CA SER A 347 28.52 9.15 -2.03
C SER A 347 27.74 8.00 -2.66
N LYS A 348 27.09 7.16 -1.87
CA LYS A 348 26.27 6.01 -2.30
C LYS A 348 24.77 6.33 -2.40
N GLN A 349 24.36 7.58 -2.22
CA GLN A 349 22.99 8.01 -2.54
C GLN A 349 22.75 7.87 -4.05
N LYS A 350 21.66 7.18 -4.42
CA LYS A 350 21.40 6.81 -5.82
C LYS A 350 20.17 7.50 -6.39
N GLU A 351 19.05 7.29 -5.78
CA GLU A 351 17.76 7.75 -6.29
C GLU A 351 16.88 8.27 -5.14
N THR A 352 16.22 9.38 -5.38
CA THR A 352 15.13 9.88 -4.54
C THR A 352 13.82 9.75 -5.29
N TRP A 353 12.74 9.44 -4.58
CA TRP A 353 11.45 9.21 -5.20
C TRP A 353 10.30 9.70 -4.31
N MET A 354 9.18 10.04 -4.95
CA MET A 354 7.93 10.38 -4.30
C MET A 354 6.77 9.66 -4.99
N GLY A 355 5.81 9.16 -4.21
CA GLY A 355 4.57 8.59 -4.73
C GLY A 355 3.34 8.98 -3.93
N ASN A 356 2.21 9.10 -4.64
CA ASN A 356 0.91 9.50 -4.08
C ASN A 356 0.13 8.27 -3.60
N ARG A 357 0.21 7.92 -2.32
CA ARG A 357 -0.64 6.86 -1.73
C ARG A 357 -2.09 7.33 -1.67
N PRO A 358 -3.06 6.49 -2.04
CA PRO A 358 -4.49 6.85 -2.00
C PRO A 358 -5.05 6.70 -0.57
N SER A 359 -4.90 7.72 0.27
CA SER A 359 -5.31 7.66 1.67
C SER A 359 -6.79 8.00 1.84
N THR A 360 -7.60 7.01 2.22
CA THR A 360 -9.00 7.19 2.59
C THR A 360 -9.12 7.73 4.02
N SER A 361 -10.21 8.42 4.31
CA SER A 361 -10.39 9.03 5.63
C SER A 361 -10.61 8.05 6.77
N ASP A 362 -11.07 6.83 6.48
CA ASP A 362 -11.33 5.74 7.43
C ASP A 362 -10.27 4.63 7.43
N SER A 363 -9.22 4.81 6.62
CA SER A 363 -8.13 3.85 6.43
C SER A 363 -8.53 2.52 5.77
N LEU A 364 -9.71 2.42 5.17
CA LEU A 364 -10.14 1.21 4.47
C LEU A 364 -10.10 1.39 2.95
N PRO A 365 -9.70 0.37 2.17
CA PRO A 365 -9.83 0.39 0.73
C PRO A 365 -11.31 0.38 0.31
N ILE A 366 -11.56 0.69 -0.94
CA ILE A 366 -12.85 0.47 -1.58
C ILE A 366 -12.72 -0.77 -2.46
N ILE A 367 -13.45 -1.83 -2.07
CA ILE A 367 -13.58 -3.09 -2.82
C ILE A 367 -15.07 -3.34 -2.95
N ASP A 368 -15.62 -3.10 -4.14
CA ASP A 368 -17.08 -3.08 -4.33
C ASP A 368 -17.49 -3.43 -5.76
N ARG A 369 -18.74 -3.80 -5.94
CA ARG A 369 -19.39 -4.03 -7.21
C ARG A 369 -20.61 -3.12 -7.35
N ILE A 370 -20.61 -2.23 -8.33
CA ILE A 370 -21.63 -1.20 -8.54
C ILE A 370 -22.19 -1.26 -9.95
N CYS A 371 -23.20 -0.44 -10.25
CA CYS A 371 -23.81 -0.32 -11.59
C CYS A 371 -24.24 -1.70 -12.17
N ASP A 372 -25.08 -2.42 -11.41
CA ASP A 372 -25.61 -3.76 -11.79
C ASP A 372 -24.47 -4.75 -12.18
N GLY A 373 -23.34 -4.66 -11.47
CA GLY A 373 -22.19 -5.53 -11.68
C GLY A 373 -21.29 -5.17 -12.85
N LYS A 374 -21.54 -4.07 -13.56
CA LYS A 374 -20.72 -3.63 -14.69
C LYS A 374 -19.43 -2.94 -14.27
N ILE A 375 -19.37 -2.38 -13.08
CA ILE A 375 -18.21 -1.65 -12.57
C ILE A 375 -17.78 -2.24 -11.23
N LEU A 376 -16.51 -2.58 -11.12
CA LEU A 376 -15.87 -3.03 -9.89
C LEU A 376 -14.86 -1.98 -9.41
N LEU A 377 -14.69 -1.88 -8.12
CA LEU A 377 -13.81 -0.89 -7.49
C LEU A 377 -12.73 -1.60 -6.67
N ALA A 378 -11.47 -1.20 -6.84
CA ALA A 378 -10.33 -1.79 -6.14
C ALA A 378 -9.24 -0.73 -5.91
N PHE A 379 -9.47 0.21 -4.98
CA PHE A 379 -8.53 1.32 -4.74
C PHE A 379 -8.60 1.83 -3.30
N GLY A 380 -7.69 2.74 -2.93
CA GLY A 380 -7.71 3.36 -1.60
C GLY A 380 -6.97 2.59 -0.52
N HIS A 381 -6.06 1.68 -0.87
CA HIS A 381 -5.32 0.79 0.04
C HIS A 381 -4.22 1.48 0.84
N GLN A 382 -4.06 2.80 0.73
CA GLN A 382 -3.07 3.59 1.48
C GLN A 382 -1.64 3.03 1.38
N HIS A 383 -0.99 2.82 2.52
CA HIS A 383 0.34 2.21 2.63
C HIS A 383 0.30 0.67 2.58
N LEU A 384 -0.88 0.04 2.68
CA LEU A 384 -1.05 -1.41 2.65
C LEU A 384 -1.29 -1.97 1.24
N GLY A 385 -1.23 -1.13 0.20
CA GLY A 385 -1.54 -1.56 -1.17
C GLY A 385 -0.66 -2.69 -1.69
N LEU A 386 0.62 -2.73 -1.32
CA LEU A 386 1.49 -3.86 -1.66
C LEU A 386 1.07 -5.12 -0.88
N THR A 387 0.84 -5.02 0.41
CA THR A 387 0.40 -6.15 1.25
C THR A 387 -0.89 -6.77 0.72
N GLN A 388 -1.89 -5.93 0.41
CA GLN A 388 -3.25 -6.36 0.10
C GLN A 388 -3.53 -6.59 -1.40
N ALA A 389 -2.53 -6.46 -2.30
CA ALA A 389 -2.79 -6.52 -3.74
C ALA A 389 -3.34 -7.88 -4.20
N ALA A 390 -2.73 -8.97 -3.76
CA ALA A 390 -3.13 -10.30 -4.19
C ALA A 390 -4.51 -10.70 -3.64
N ILE A 391 -4.78 -10.47 -2.35
CA ILE A 391 -6.13 -10.72 -1.80
C ILE A 391 -7.19 -9.84 -2.45
N THR A 392 -6.86 -8.61 -2.83
CA THR A 392 -7.80 -7.77 -3.59
C THR A 392 -8.10 -8.36 -4.96
N ALA A 393 -7.09 -8.97 -5.61
CA ALA A 393 -7.31 -9.67 -6.89
C ALA A 393 -8.24 -10.89 -6.72
N ASP A 394 -8.07 -11.66 -5.66
CA ASP A 394 -8.97 -12.77 -5.34
C ASP A 394 -10.41 -12.29 -5.14
N LEU A 395 -10.61 -11.25 -4.32
CA LEU A 395 -11.93 -10.69 -4.04
C LEU A 395 -12.62 -10.11 -5.28
N ILE A 396 -11.89 -9.41 -6.15
CA ILE A 396 -12.44 -8.92 -7.43
C ILE A 396 -12.81 -10.09 -8.35
N SER A 397 -12.00 -11.13 -8.39
CA SER A 397 -12.29 -12.35 -9.13
C SER A 397 -13.56 -13.05 -8.63
N GLU A 398 -13.72 -13.18 -7.31
CA GLU A 398 -14.91 -13.74 -6.67
C GLU A 398 -16.17 -12.91 -6.98
N LEU A 399 -16.07 -11.58 -6.96
CA LEU A 399 -17.16 -10.67 -7.34
C LEU A 399 -17.57 -10.80 -8.82
N ILE A 400 -16.59 -11.02 -9.72
CA ILE A 400 -16.85 -11.24 -11.15
C ILE A 400 -17.51 -12.60 -11.38
N ALA A 401 -17.05 -13.63 -10.67
CA ALA A 401 -17.64 -14.96 -10.72
C ALA A 401 -19.00 -15.08 -9.97
N GLU A 402 -19.48 -14.00 -9.37
CA GLU A 402 -20.69 -13.97 -8.54
C GLU A 402 -20.68 -15.00 -7.40
N SER A 403 -19.49 -15.38 -6.96
CA SER A 403 -19.31 -16.28 -5.81
C SER A 403 -19.36 -15.50 -4.49
N VAL A 404 -19.54 -16.23 -3.38
CA VAL A 404 -19.48 -15.64 -2.03
C VAL A 404 -18.04 -15.19 -1.75
N PRO A 405 -17.80 -13.90 -1.48
CA PRO A 405 -16.46 -13.41 -1.19
C PRO A 405 -15.85 -14.08 0.05
N SER A 406 -14.56 -14.43 -0.04
CA SER A 406 -13.79 -15.06 1.04
C SER A 406 -13.59 -14.13 2.25
N VAL A 407 -13.80 -12.82 2.07
CA VAL A 407 -13.79 -11.79 3.11
C VAL A 407 -15.12 -11.04 3.09
N ASN A 408 -15.67 -10.70 4.26
CA ASN A 408 -16.84 -9.84 4.33
C ASN A 408 -16.56 -8.45 3.77
N LEU A 409 -17.15 -8.11 2.63
CA LEU A 409 -16.93 -6.85 1.93
C LEU A 409 -17.75 -5.66 2.44
N ALA A 410 -18.68 -5.86 3.36
CA ALA A 410 -19.54 -4.77 3.88
C ALA A 410 -18.77 -3.53 4.36
N PRO A 411 -17.59 -3.65 5.04
CA PRO A 411 -16.80 -2.48 5.44
C PRO A 411 -16.13 -1.75 4.28
N PHE A 412 -16.01 -2.38 3.11
CA PHE A 412 -15.21 -1.88 1.98
C PHE A 412 -16.06 -1.29 0.86
N THR A 413 -17.39 -1.28 1.01
CA THR A 413 -18.31 -0.78 -0.03
C THR A 413 -18.19 0.73 -0.21
N LEU A 414 -18.46 1.21 -1.44
CA LEU A 414 -18.51 2.63 -1.77
C LEU A 414 -19.58 3.38 -1.00
N HIS A 415 -20.69 2.69 -0.73
CA HIS A 415 -21.90 3.28 -0.10
C HIS A 415 -21.63 3.89 1.29
N ARG A 416 -20.56 3.47 1.99
CA ARG A 416 -20.17 4.07 3.28
C ARG A 416 -19.79 5.56 3.19
N PHE A 417 -19.67 6.09 1.98
CA PHE A 417 -19.37 7.51 1.70
C PHE A 417 -20.53 8.26 1.03
N ALA A 418 -21.67 7.60 0.83
CA ALA A 418 -22.87 8.17 0.22
C ALA A 418 -23.61 9.13 1.16
#